data_6231d4dca4481cb89cea435c870c8728
#
_entry.id   6231d4dca4481cb89cea435c870c8728
#
_cell.length_a   1.000
_cell.length_b   1.000
_cell.length_c   1.000
_cell.angle_alpha   90.00
_cell.angle_beta   90.00
_cell.angle_gamma   90.00
#
_symmetry.space_group_name_H-M   'P 1'
#
loop_
_entity.id
_entity.type
_entity.pdbx_description
1 polymer ?
#
loop_
_entity_poly.entity_id
_entity_poly.type
_entity_poly.pdbx_seq_one_letter_code
_entity_poly.pdbx_strand_id
1 'polypeptide(L)'
;YKGTRDFYPKDQFIQNYIFGVWRRVAQKYGYLEYGASILEETDLYRAKTGEEIVNEQTYSFTDRGGRDVTIRPEMTPTVARMVAQKRKELTFPLRWFSIPNLFRYERPQRGRLREHWQLNCDIFGVDSIEADVEIISLAYDMMKAFGANDENFKIKINSRAVVNMIPEYCPISIEQNTKYL
;
A
#
# COMPACT_ATOMS: atom_id res chain seq x y z
N TYR A 1 19.30 -4.56 13.74
CA TYR A 1 19.36 -3.25 13.08
C TYR A 1 18.27 -2.32 13.59
N LYS A 2 18.57 -1.00 13.73
CA LYS A 2 17.63 -0.04 14.32
C LYS A 2 16.42 0.20 13.39
N GLY A 3 15.20 0.01 13.92
CA GLY A 3 13.96 0.16 13.16
C GLY A 3 13.45 -1.11 12.50
N THR A 4 14.11 -2.25 12.74
CA THR A 4 13.61 -3.59 12.44
C THR A 4 13.45 -4.38 13.73
N ARG A 5 12.78 -5.51 13.70
CA ARG A 5 12.67 -6.41 14.84
C ARG A 5 12.62 -7.86 14.41
N ASP A 6 13.08 -8.74 15.28
CA ASP A 6 12.93 -10.18 15.14
C ASP A 6 11.55 -10.61 15.69
N PHE A 7 10.98 -11.63 15.07
CA PHE A 7 9.74 -12.25 15.50
C PHE A 7 10.05 -13.61 16.10
N TYR A 8 10.08 -13.68 17.41
CA TYR A 8 10.17 -14.97 18.10
C TYR A 8 8.87 -15.78 17.93
N PRO A 9 8.85 -17.10 18.21
CA PRO A 9 7.69 -17.94 17.90
C PRO A 9 6.34 -17.41 18.40
N LYS A 10 6.32 -16.77 19.57
CA LYS A 10 5.11 -16.16 20.13
C LYS A 10 4.64 -14.95 19.33
N ASP A 11 5.57 -14.07 18.93
CA ASP A 11 5.25 -12.89 18.12
C ASP A 11 4.89 -13.31 16.69
N GLN A 12 5.61 -14.30 16.15
CA GLN A 12 5.33 -14.88 14.84
C GLN A 12 3.93 -15.52 14.78
N PHE A 13 3.49 -16.15 15.85
CA PHE A 13 2.13 -16.68 15.93
C PHE A 13 1.08 -15.57 15.77
N ILE A 14 1.28 -14.42 16.44
CA ILE A 14 0.38 -13.26 16.33
C ILE A 14 0.40 -12.71 14.91
N GLN A 15 1.58 -12.56 14.32
CA GLN A 15 1.73 -12.10 12.94
C GLN A 15 1.02 -13.03 11.96
N ASN A 16 1.21 -14.34 12.10
CA ASN A 16 0.55 -15.35 11.25
C ASN A 16 -0.97 -15.31 11.40
N TYR A 17 -1.48 -15.07 12.60
CA TYR A 17 -2.92 -14.88 12.82
C TYR A 17 -3.44 -13.67 12.05
N ILE A 18 -2.76 -12.52 12.13
CA ILE A 18 -3.13 -11.30 11.40
C ILE A 18 -3.12 -11.57 9.89
N PHE A 19 -2.05 -12.15 9.36
CA PHE A 19 -1.94 -12.48 7.94
C PHE A 19 -2.99 -13.49 7.49
N GLY A 20 -3.34 -14.44 8.35
CA GLY A 20 -4.41 -15.41 8.11
C GLY A 20 -5.79 -14.75 7.97
N VAL A 21 -6.09 -13.76 8.81
CA VAL A 21 -7.31 -12.96 8.70
C VAL A 21 -7.32 -12.17 7.40
N TRP A 22 -6.22 -11.47 7.07
CA TRP A 22 -6.08 -10.70 5.84
C TRP A 22 -6.30 -11.56 4.59
N ARG A 23 -5.64 -12.71 4.48
CA ARG A 23 -5.82 -13.65 3.36
C ARG A 23 -7.27 -14.10 3.23
N ARG A 24 -7.85 -14.54 4.31
CA ARG A 24 -9.21 -15.08 4.32
C ARG A 24 -10.24 -14.06 3.86
N VAL A 25 -10.13 -12.81 4.30
CA VAL A 25 -11.04 -11.75 3.87
C VAL A 25 -10.79 -11.36 2.41
N ALA A 26 -9.55 -11.13 1.99
CA ALA A 26 -9.24 -10.81 0.60
C ALA A 26 -9.72 -11.91 -0.37
N GLN A 27 -9.47 -13.18 -0.04
CA GLN A 27 -9.92 -14.31 -0.85
C GLN A 27 -11.45 -14.44 -0.91
N LYS A 28 -12.17 -14.07 0.15
CA LYS A 28 -13.64 -14.03 0.15
C LYS A 28 -14.21 -13.03 -0.87
N TYR A 29 -13.48 -11.96 -1.15
CA TYR A 29 -13.80 -10.98 -2.19
C TYR A 29 -13.27 -11.39 -3.59
N GLY A 30 -12.69 -12.58 -3.72
CA GLY A 30 -12.16 -13.10 -4.99
C GLY A 30 -10.77 -12.57 -5.36
N TYR A 31 -10.03 -11.97 -4.43
CA TYR A 31 -8.67 -11.53 -4.69
C TYR A 31 -7.71 -12.73 -4.69
N LEU A 32 -6.78 -12.73 -5.65
CA LEU A 32 -5.71 -13.72 -5.77
C LEU A 32 -4.42 -13.17 -5.19
N GLU A 33 -3.73 -13.99 -4.38
CA GLU A 33 -2.46 -13.61 -3.76
C GLU A 33 -1.35 -13.62 -4.81
N TYR A 34 -0.55 -12.55 -4.87
CA TYR A 34 0.66 -12.48 -5.70
C TYR A 34 1.88 -12.16 -4.83
N GLY A 35 3.05 -12.48 -5.36
CA GLY A 35 4.34 -12.13 -4.77
C GLY A 35 5.27 -11.51 -5.80
N ALA A 36 6.22 -10.73 -5.31
CA ALA A 36 7.27 -10.13 -6.14
C ALA A 36 8.59 -10.06 -5.37
N SER A 37 9.67 -9.83 -6.09
CA SER A 37 11.00 -9.62 -5.50
C SER A 37 10.98 -8.44 -4.52
N ILE A 38 11.80 -8.54 -3.47
CA ILE A 38 12.05 -7.43 -2.56
C ILE A 38 12.93 -6.34 -3.20
N LEU A 39 13.72 -6.72 -4.22
CA LEU A 39 14.60 -5.84 -4.97
C LEU A 39 13.96 -5.47 -6.30
N GLU A 40 14.00 -4.19 -6.62
CA GLU A 40 13.57 -3.61 -7.90
C GLU A 40 14.64 -2.65 -8.42
N GLU A 41 14.59 -2.36 -9.72
CA GLU A 41 15.40 -1.28 -10.29
C GLU A 41 14.96 0.07 -9.70
N THR A 42 15.93 0.90 -9.31
CA THR A 42 15.65 2.18 -8.63
C THR A 42 14.76 3.11 -9.46
N ASP A 43 14.89 3.06 -10.78
CA ASP A 43 14.13 3.89 -11.71
C ASP A 43 12.62 3.64 -11.65
N LEU A 44 12.19 2.43 -11.25
CA LEU A 44 10.78 2.13 -11.03
C LEU A 44 10.13 3.06 -10.00
N TYR A 45 10.88 3.44 -8.97
CA TYR A 45 10.39 4.33 -7.92
C TYR A 45 10.57 5.80 -8.27
N ARG A 46 11.66 6.18 -8.98
CA ARG A 46 11.91 7.56 -9.44
C ARG A 46 10.77 8.08 -10.30
N ALA A 47 10.24 7.25 -11.18
CA ALA A 47 9.14 7.62 -12.08
C ALA A 47 7.86 8.07 -11.36
N LYS A 48 7.62 7.64 -10.11
CA LYS A 48 6.42 7.95 -9.34
C LYS A 48 6.61 9.05 -8.30
N THR A 49 7.74 9.05 -7.60
CA THR A 49 7.86 9.73 -6.30
C THR A 49 8.77 10.96 -6.32
N GLY A 50 9.46 11.24 -7.45
CA GLY A 50 10.47 12.28 -7.54
C GLY A 50 11.81 11.87 -6.91
N GLU A 51 12.89 12.45 -7.37
CA GLU A 51 14.26 12.07 -6.99
C GLU A 51 14.57 12.28 -5.50
N GLU A 52 14.02 13.34 -4.90
CA GLU A 52 14.32 13.72 -3.51
C GLU A 52 13.81 12.67 -2.52
N ILE A 53 12.57 12.21 -2.68
CA ILE A 53 11.96 11.20 -1.77
C ILE A 53 12.62 9.83 -1.95
N VAL A 54 12.98 9.47 -3.17
CA VAL A 54 13.65 8.19 -3.45
C VAL A 54 15.02 8.17 -2.77
N ASN A 55 15.77 9.26 -2.82
CA ASN A 55 17.11 9.33 -2.25
C ASN A 55 17.11 9.38 -0.72
N GLU A 56 16.11 9.98 -0.09
CA GLU A 56 16.07 10.16 1.37
C GLU A 56 15.37 9.03 2.13
N GLN A 57 14.38 8.37 1.52
CA GLN A 57 13.51 7.43 2.22
C GLN A 57 13.64 5.97 1.75
N THR A 58 14.55 5.67 0.84
CA THR A 58 14.75 4.31 0.36
C THR A 58 16.09 3.71 0.76
N TYR A 59 16.16 2.38 0.71
CA TYR A 59 17.40 1.62 0.79
C TYR A 59 17.83 1.27 -0.62
N SER A 60 18.70 2.10 -1.20
CA SER A 60 19.21 1.91 -2.56
C SER A 60 20.72 1.67 -2.54
N PHE A 61 21.20 0.86 -3.47
CA PHE A 61 22.62 0.55 -3.63
C PHE A 61 22.89 0.07 -5.06
N THR A 62 24.15 0.17 -5.48
CA THR A 62 24.58 -0.40 -6.75
C THR A 62 24.96 -1.85 -6.55
N ASP A 63 24.39 -2.77 -7.33
CA ASP A 63 24.73 -4.19 -7.28
C ASP A 63 26.09 -4.48 -7.93
N ARG A 64 26.59 -5.73 -7.81
CA ARG A 64 27.87 -6.13 -8.41
C ARG A 64 27.91 -6.05 -9.94
N GLY A 65 26.75 -5.99 -10.59
CA GLY A 65 26.60 -5.82 -12.04
C GLY A 65 26.51 -4.37 -12.47
N GLY A 66 26.64 -3.41 -11.54
CA GLY A 66 26.60 -1.97 -11.81
C GLY A 66 25.18 -1.42 -11.96
N ARG A 67 24.15 -2.14 -11.50
CA ARG A 67 22.75 -1.70 -11.56
C ARG A 67 22.34 -1.06 -10.25
N ASP A 68 21.64 0.08 -10.33
CA ASP A 68 21.04 0.71 -9.15
C ASP A 68 19.76 -0.02 -8.78
N VAL A 69 19.74 -0.59 -7.59
CA VAL A 69 18.64 -1.38 -7.05
C VAL A 69 18.16 -0.79 -5.74
N THR A 70 16.87 -0.94 -5.48
CA THR A 70 16.18 -0.44 -4.29
C THR A 70 15.43 -1.57 -3.61
N ILE A 71 15.55 -1.65 -2.28
CA ILE A 71 14.65 -2.48 -1.46
C ILE A 71 13.28 -1.78 -1.44
N ARG A 72 12.24 -2.48 -1.86
CA ARG A 72 10.90 -1.91 -2.09
C ARG A 72 10.36 -1.14 -0.87
N PRO A 73 10.05 0.17 -1.02
CA PRO A 73 9.43 0.98 0.02
C PRO A 73 7.90 0.90 0.00
N GLU A 74 7.33 0.45 -1.11
CA GLU A 74 5.90 0.27 -1.36
C GLU A 74 5.67 -0.77 -2.46
N MET A 75 4.44 -1.23 -2.62
CA MET A 75 4.12 -2.31 -3.54
C MET A 75 3.47 -1.84 -4.85
N THR A 76 2.85 -0.67 -4.86
CA THR A 76 2.10 -0.16 -6.02
C THR A 76 2.92 -0.09 -7.32
N PRO A 77 4.16 0.43 -7.35
CA PRO A 77 4.97 0.43 -8.58
C PRO A 77 5.31 -0.98 -9.05
N THR A 78 5.61 -1.89 -8.13
CA THR A 78 5.93 -3.29 -8.44
C THR A 78 4.74 -4.00 -9.08
N VAL A 79 3.53 -3.91 -8.51
CA VAL A 79 2.35 -4.56 -9.10
C VAL A 79 1.97 -3.92 -10.43
N ALA A 80 2.11 -2.60 -10.57
CA ALA A 80 1.86 -1.92 -11.84
C ALA A 80 2.82 -2.41 -12.95
N ARG A 81 4.12 -2.58 -12.64
CA ARG A 81 5.10 -3.18 -13.55
C ARG A 81 4.71 -4.60 -13.95
N MET A 82 4.33 -5.44 -12.98
CA MET A 82 3.92 -6.83 -13.23
C MET A 82 2.71 -6.89 -14.16
N VAL A 83 1.69 -6.08 -13.92
CA VAL A 83 0.50 -6.01 -14.76
C VAL A 83 0.84 -5.49 -16.17
N ALA A 84 1.65 -4.44 -16.27
CA ALA A 84 2.08 -3.87 -17.55
C ALA A 84 2.85 -4.90 -18.39
N GLN A 85 3.76 -5.64 -17.76
CA GLN A 85 4.60 -6.66 -18.43
C GLN A 85 3.76 -7.80 -19.02
N LYS A 86 2.68 -8.17 -18.34
CA LYS A 86 1.82 -9.30 -18.73
C LYS A 86 0.45 -8.87 -19.28
N ARG A 87 0.24 -7.58 -19.56
CA ARG A 87 -1.08 -7.02 -19.93
C ARG A 87 -1.83 -7.79 -21.00
N LYS A 88 -1.13 -8.33 -22.00
CA LYS A 88 -1.74 -9.06 -23.12
C LYS A 88 -2.17 -10.49 -22.74
N GLU A 89 -1.63 -11.03 -21.67
CA GLU A 89 -1.88 -12.39 -21.17
C GLU A 89 -2.93 -12.39 -20.04
N LEU A 90 -3.21 -11.23 -19.43
CA LEU A 90 -4.09 -11.09 -18.29
C LEU A 90 -5.53 -10.80 -18.71
N THR A 91 -6.48 -11.46 -18.04
CA THR A 91 -7.91 -11.22 -18.21
C THR A 91 -8.40 -10.25 -17.16
N PHE A 92 -8.90 -9.11 -17.56
CA PHE A 92 -9.43 -8.06 -16.69
C PHE A 92 -10.95 -8.24 -16.42
N PRO A 93 -11.45 -7.80 -15.25
CA PRO A 93 -10.76 -7.10 -14.19
C PRO A 93 -9.89 -8.03 -13.32
N LEU A 94 -8.74 -7.50 -12.86
CA LEU A 94 -7.89 -8.21 -11.91
C LEU A 94 -8.23 -7.78 -10.49
N ARG A 95 -8.31 -8.75 -9.59
CA ARG A 95 -8.36 -8.56 -8.14
C ARG A 95 -7.18 -9.28 -7.53
N TRP A 96 -6.16 -8.53 -7.18
CA TRP A 96 -4.91 -9.09 -6.65
C TRP A 96 -4.60 -8.52 -5.27
N PHE A 97 -4.03 -9.34 -4.40
CA PHE A 97 -3.53 -8.87 -3.11
C PHE A 97 -2.15 -9.44 -2.79
N SER A 98 -1.42 -8.75 -1.94
CA SER A 98 -0.15 -9.20 -1.38
C SER A 98 0.03 -8.73 0.05
N ILE A 99 0.90 -9.43 0.80
CA ILE A 99 1.28 -9.07 2.17
C ILE A 99 2.81 -8.95 2.24
N PRO A 100 3.39 -7.97 1.55
CA PRO A 100 4.83 -7.78 1.53
C PRO A 100 5.35 -7.15 2.82
N ASN A 101 6.61 -7.47 3.18
CA ASN A 101 7.40 -6.57 3.98
C ASN A 101 7.95 -5.43 3.11
N LEU A 102 7.96 -4.24 3.66
CA LEU A 102 8.37 -2.99 3.01
C LEU A 102 9.42 -2.29 3.87
N PHE A 103 10.32 -1.55 3.23
CA PHE A 103 11.44 -0.90 3.91
C PHE A 103 11.48 0.59 3.57
N ARG A 104 11.41 1.44 4.61
CA ARG A 104 11.55 2.90 4.48
C ARG A 104 12.60 3.43 5.43
N TYR A 105 13.56 4.18 4.92
CA TYR A 105 14.59 4.82 5.72
C TYR A 105 14.02 6.05 6.43
N GLU A 106 13.20 5.79 7.46
CA GLU A 106 12.56 6.83 8.26
C GLU A 106 13.14 6.86 9.68
N ARG A 107 12.91 7.96 10.40
CA ARG A 107 13.27 8.04 11.81
C ARG A 107 12.36 7.09 12.61
N PRO A 108 12.91 6.02 13.22
CA PRO A 108 12.09 5.08 13.98
C PRO A 108 11.47 5.77 15.19
N GLN A 109 10.19 5.52 15.41
CA GLN A 109 9.44 5.96 16.58
C GLN A 109 8.36 4.93 16.92
N ARG A 110 7.62 5.14 18.01
CA ARG A 110 6.54 4.24 18.41
C ARG A 110 5.51 4.13 17.28
N GLY A 111 5.25 2.89 16.84
CA GLY A 111 4.32 2.60 15.74
C GLY A 111 4.86 2.88 14.34
N ARG A 112 6.14 3.31 14.19
CA ARG A 112 6.76 3.58 12.88
C ARG A 112 8.15 2.98 12.84
N LEU A 113 8.25 1.83 12.19
CA LEU A 113 9.49 1.09 11.99
C LEU A 113 9.99 1.27 10.56
N ARG A 114 11.26 0.96 10.34
CA ARG A 114 11.87 0.93 9.01
C ARG A 114 11.45 -0.27 8.18
N GLU A 115 11.13 -1.37 8.84
CA GLU A 115 10.51 -2.55 8.23
C GLU A 115 9.09 -2.69 8.76
N HIS A 116 8.13 -2.86 7.84
CA HIS A 116 6.75 -3.09 8.17
C HIS A 116 6.07 -3.98 7.13
N TRP A 117 4.98 -4.62 7.52
CA TRP A 117 4.12 -5.40 6.60
C TRP A 117 2.86 -4.61 6.30
N GLN A 118 2.38 -4.78 5.10
CA GLN A 118 1.17 -4.11 4.62
C GLN A 118 0.32 -5.08 3.81
N LEU A 119 -0.99 -5.09 4.03
CA LEU A 119 -1.91 -5.70 3.09
C LEU A 119 -2.15 -4.71 1.96
N ASN A 120 -1.85 -5.11 0.74
CA ASN A 120 -2.21 -4.37 -0.47
C ASN A 120 -3.28 -5.15 -1.22
N CYS A 121 -4.37 -4.50 -1.57
CA CYS A 121 -5.41 -5.03 -2.43
C CYS A 121 -5.62 -4.08 -3.60
N ASP A 122 -5.51 -4.59 -4.81
CA ASP A 122 -5.54 -3.80 -6.03
C ASP A 122 -6.62 -4.35 -6.98
N ILE A 123 -7.40 -3.45 -7.58
CA ILE A 123 -8.32 -3.75 -8.68
C ILE A 123 -7.78 -3.06 -9.93
N PHE A 124 -7.62 -3.81 -11.01
CA PHE A 124 -7.21 -3.27 -12.31
C PHE A 124 -8.27 -3.52 -13.37
N GLY A 125 -8.48 -2.54 -14.24
CA GLY A 125 -9.36 -2.65 -15.39
C GLY A 125 -10.84 -2.36 -15.08
N VAL A 126 -11.12 -1.69 -13.97
CA VAL A 126 -12.45 -1.17 -13.62
C VAL A 126 -12.32 0.32 -13.33
N ASP A 127 -13.07 1.12 -14.07
CA ASP A 127 -13.20 2.57 -13.85
C ASP A 127 -14.66 2.88 -13.49
N SER A 128 -15.03 2.51 -12.26
CA SER A 128 -16.39 2.71 -11.77
C SER A 128 -16.44 2.82 -10.25
N ILE A 129 -17.48 3.44 -9.75
CA ILE A 129 -17.71 3.65 -8.31
C ILE A 129 -17.86 2.30 -7.54
N GLU A 130 -18.27 1.25 -8.23
CA GLU A 130 -18.40 -0.09 -7.64
C GLU A 130 -17.04 -0.63 -7.17
N ALA A 131 -15.94 -0.29 -7.87
CA ALA A 131 -14.59 -0.66 -7.45
C ALA A 131 -14.20 0.05 -6.14
N ASP A 132 -14.53 1.34 -6.00
CA ASP A 132 -14.30 2.08 -4.75
C ASP A 132 -15.13 1.50 -3.60
N VAL A 133 -16.41 1.20 -3.86
CA VAL A 133 -17.31 0.57 -2.88
C VAL A 133 -16.77 -0.79 -2.45
N GLU A 134 -16.27 -1.60 -3.39
CA GLU A 134 -15.68 -2.92 -3.10
C GLU A 134 -14.47 -2.80 -2.16
N ILE A 135 -13.53 -1.90 -2.45
CA ILE A 135 -12.32 -1.69 -1.61
C ILE A 135 -12.70 -1.16 -0.22
N ILE A 136 -13.66 -0.25 -0.14
CA ILE A 136 -14.15 0.28 1.15
C ILE A 136 -14.83 -0.85 1.96
N SER A 137 -15.67 -1.65 1.31
CA SER A 137 -16.35 -2.78 1.94
C SER A 137 -15.35 -3.84 2.42
N LEU A 138 -14.32 -4.13 1.62
CA LEU A 138 -13.22 -5.03 2.01
C LEU A 138 -12.50 -4.51 3.25
N ALA A 139 -12.21 -3.21 3.33
CA ALA A 139 -11.58 -2.61 4.50
C ALA A 139 -12.49 -2.70 5.75
N TYR A 140 -13.80 -2.48 5.59
CA TYR A 140 -14.78 -2.66 6.66
C TYR A 140 -14.84 -4.10 7.16
N ASP A 141 -15.00 -5.06 6.24
CA ASP A 141 -15.06 -6.50 6.58
C ASP A 141 -13.75 -6.99 7.22
N MET A 142 -12.62 -6.38 6.87
CA MET A 142 -11.34 -6.67 7.51
C MET A 142 -11.37 -6.33 9.00
N MET A 143 -11.90 -5.15 9.37
CA MET A 143 -12.04 -4.77 10.77
C MET A 143 -13.03 -5.67 11.50
N LYS A 144 -14.16 -6.01 10.87
CA LYS A 144 -15.15 -6.95 11.42
C LYS A 144 -14.55 -8.34 11.66
N ALA A 145 -13.69 -8.81 10.75
CA ALA A 145 -13.04 -10.12 10.88
C ALA A 145 -12.04 -10.22 12.05
N PHE A 146 -11.52 -9.08 12.52
CA PHE A 146 -10.75 -8.98 13.77
C PHE A 146 -11.62 -8.87 15.02
N GLY A 147 -12.96 -8.89 14.89
CA GLY A 147 -13.91 -8.80 16.01
C GLY A 147 -14.30 -7.36 16.37
N ALA A 148 -13.92 -6.37 15.57
CA ALA A 148 -14.36 -5.00 15.79
C ALA A 148 -15.87 -4.85 15.54
N ASN A 149 -16.56 -4.10 16.38
CA ASN A 149 -17.93 -3.64 16.14
C ASN A 149 -17.92 -2.22 15.54
N ASP A 150 -19.08 -1.72 15.13
CA ASP A 150 -19.19 -0.43 14.43
C ASP A 150 -18.83 0.79 15.30
N GLU A 151 -18.76 0.60 16.62
CA GLU A 151 -18.35 1.62 17.58
C GLU A 151 -16.82 1.73 17.72
N ASN A 152 -16.08 0.66 17.34
CA ASN A 152 -14.63 0.57 17.54
C ASN A 152 -13.82 1.29 16.48
N PHE A 153 -14.39 1.57 15.30
CA PHE A 153 -13.66 2.19 14.20
C PHE A 153 -14.57 3.07 13.32
N LYS A 154 -13.93 3.93 12.55
CA LYS A 154 -14.58 4.76 11.53
C LYS A 154 -13.76 4.75 10.26
N ILE A 155 -14.41 4.53 9.12
CA ILE A 155 -13.79 4.73 7.80
C ILE A 155 -14.03 6.18 7.39
N LYS A 156 -12.94 6.91 7.16
CA LYS A 156 -12.98 8.28 6.64
C LYS A 156 -12.69 8.21 5.14
N ILE A 157 -13.60 8.74 4.35
CA ILE A 157 -13.49 8.77 2.90
C ILE A 157 -13.30 10.22 2.47
N ASN A 158 -12.36 10.45 1.55
CA ASN A 158 -12.16 11.73 0.92
C ASN A 158 -12.13 11.55 -0.60
N SER A 159 -12.67 12.50 -1.32
CA SER A 159 -12.64 12.55 -2.78
C SER A 159 -11.94 13.81 -3.24
N ARG A 160 -10.89 13.68 -4.03
CA ARG A 160 -10.18 14.82 -4.61
C ARG A 160 -11.09 15.66 -5.51
N ALA A 161 -12.05 15.03 -6.20
CA ALA A 161 -13.06 15.73 -6.99
C ALA A 161 -13.89 16.67 -6.10
N VAL A 162 -14.36 16.19 -4.93
CA VAL A 162 -15.11 17.02 -3.97
C VAL A 162 -14.23 18.14 -3.41
N VAL A 163 -13.00 17.84 -3.03
CA VAL A 163 -12.05 18.85 -2.49
C VAL A 163 -11.77 19.93 -3.52
N ASN A 164 -11.59 19.58 -4.79
CA ASN A 164 -11.32 20.54 -5.86
C ASN A 164 -12.54 21.42 -6.21
N MET A 165 -13.76 20.98 -5.88
CA MET A 165 -14.99 21.79 -6.06
C MET A 165 -15.18 22.81 -4.95
N ILE A 166 -14.59 22.63 -3.77
CA ILE A 166 -14.75 23.55 -2.62
C ILE A 166 -14.31 24.98 -2.95
N PRO A 167 -13.20 25.26 -3.65
CA PRO A 167 -12.81 26.62 -4.03
C PRO A 167 -13.81 27.35 -4.92
N GLU A 168 -14.61 26.63 -5.73
CA GLU A 168 -15.63 27.23 -6.61
C GLU A 168 -16.87 27.70 -5.83
N TYR A 169 -17.19 27.02 -4.72
CA TYR A 169 -18.39 27.30 -3.93
C TYR A 169 -18.11 28.02 -2.60
N CYS A 170 -16.88 28.04 -2.14
CA CYS A 170 -16.48 28.69 -0.90
C CYS A 170 -15.16 29.42 -1.12
N PRO A 171 -15.15 30.76 -1.28
CA PRO A 171 -13.92 31.53 -1.48
C PRO A 171 -13.11 31.61 -0.19
N ILE A 172 -12.61 30.49 0.28
CA ILE A 172 -11.58 30.42 1.34
C ILE A 172 -10.24 30.60 0.66
N SER A 173 -9.44 31.56 1.10
CA SER A 173 -8.13 31.81 0.51
C SER A 173 -7.26 30.56 0.54
N ILE A 174 -6.50 30.33 -0.52
CA ILE A 174 -5.62 29.17 -0.72
C ILE A 174 -4.67 28.96 0.47
N GLU A 175 -4.28 30.02 1.18
CA GLU A 175 -3.42 29.96 2.39
C GLU A 175 -4.07 29.25 3.59
N GLN A 176 -5.39 29.19 3.68
CA GLN A 176 -6.09 28.49 4.77
C GLN A 176 -6.29 27.00 4.48
N ASN A 177 -6.29 26.58 3.22
CA ASN A 177 -6.46 25.16 2.83
C ASN A 177 -5.20 24.30 3.05
N THR A 178 -4.02 24.90 3.06
CA THR A 178 -2.75 24.14 3.25
C THR A 178 -2.54 23.62 4.68
N LYS A 179 -3.35 24.04 5.64
CA LYS A 179 -3.25 23.62 7.04
C LYS A 179 -4.00 22.32 7.38
N TYR A 180 -4.83 21.81 6.45
CA TYR A 180 -5.69 20.64 6.66
C TYR A 180 -5.50 19.51 5.65
N LEU A 181 -4.52 19.64 4.75
CA LEU A 181 -4.01 18.62 3.84
C LEU A 181 -2.69 18.06 4.36
#